data_50bb594e9152f03750410ae782f5b60a
#
_entry.id   50bb594e9152f03750410ae782f5b60a
#
_cell.length_a   1.000
_cell.length_b   1.000
_cell.length_c   1.000
_cell.angle_alpha   90.00
_cell.angle_beta   90.00
_cell.angle_gamma   90.00
#
_symmetry.space_group_name_H-M   'P 1'
#
loop_
_entity.id
_entity.type
_entity.pdbx_description
1 polymer ?
#
loop_
_entity_poly.entity_id
_entity_poly.type
_entity_poly.pdbx_seq_one_letter_code
_entity_poly.pdbx_strand_id
1 'polypeptide(L)'
;MGCCCSKSSADGPVAAPQSIELTEKGPDVAVKKSLISGTGVAYSSNTIEQDAAYWEVIVETAGPFRIGVARALKGGALAGSIGDEEKSWALASASCECSDGDVIGIAFGQAELPNLRFYRNGDELPKAEVQRVRGAVHPAVSVAGSTKLRCVFDESQFKQEPPRWHSALRASQSLI
;
A
#
# COMPACT_ATOMS: atom_id res chain seq x y z
N MET A 1 26.78 35.77 -43.46
CA MET A 1 25.37 35.72 -43.01
C MET A 1 25.18 34.42 -42.28
N GLY A 2 25.30 34.43 -40.97
CA GLY A 2 25.17 33.26 -40.13
C GLY A 2 23.92 33.34 -39.29
N CYS A 3 23.03 32.38 -39.44
CA CYS A 3 21.82 32.25 -38.66
C CYS A 3 22.11 31.37 -37.45
N CYS A 4 22.21 31.98 -36.26
CA CYS A 4 22.25 31.27 -35.00
C CYS A 4 20.83 30.86 -34.59
N CYS A 5 20.51 29.57 -34.68
CA CYS A 5 19.33 29.01 -34.04
C CYS A 5 19.67 28.61 -32.62
N SER A 6 19.30 29.44 -31.67
CA SER A 6 19.31 29.08 -30.25
C SER A 6 18.18 28.12 -29.96
N LYS A 7 18.48 26.87 -29.66
CA LYS A 7 17.55 25.92 -29.04
C LYS A 7 17.53 26.20 -27.57
N SER A 8 16.51 26.85 -27.09
CA SER A 8 16.21 26.91 -25.65
C SER A 8 15.59 25.57 -25.21
N SER A 9 16.38 24.77 -24.53
CA SER A 9 15.91 23.61 -23.81
C SER A 9 15.20 24.13 -22.56
N ALA A 10 13.88 24.06 -22.54
CA ALA A 10 13.10 24.28 -21.33
C ALA A 10 13.05 22.96 -20.55
N ASP A 11 14.15 22.61 -19.89
CA ASP A 11 14.14 21.63 -18.81
C ASP A 11 13.67 22.35 -17.55
N GLY A 12 12.35 22.33 -17.32
CA GLY A 12 11.79 22.61 -16.01
C GLY A 12 12.20 21.51 -15.03
N PRO A 13 12.33 21.80 -13.74
CA PRO A 13 12.67 20.78 -12.77
C PRO A 13 11.61 19.67 -12.79
N VAL A 14 11.99 18.49 -13.23
CA VAL A 14 11.16 17.28 -13.10
C VAL A 14 11.03 17.05 -11.62
N ALA A 15 9.83 17.27 -11.07
CA ALA A 15 9.55 16.97 -9.67
C ALA A 15 9.92 15.50 -9.41
N ALA A 16 10.75 15.26 -8.40
CA ALA A 16 11.08 13.91 -8.00
C ALA A 16 9.80 13.12 -7.72
N PRO A 17 9.70 11.85 -8.13
CA PRO A 17 8.52 11.05 -7.86
C PRO A 17 8.25 11.04 -6.36
N GLN A 18 7.07 11.49 -5.97
CA GLN A 18 6.70 11.48 -4.54
C GLN A 18 6.58 10.03 -4.09
N SER A 19 7.32 9.68 -3.04
CA SER A 19 7.24 8.38 -2.42
C SER A 19 5.93 8.26 -1.65
N ILE A 20 5.31 7.09 -1.70
CA ILE A 20 4.13 6.79 -0.88
C ILE A 20 4.61 6.44 0.52
N GLU A 21 4.01 7.08 1.51
CA GLU A 21 4.31 6.86 2.92
C GLU A 21 3.02 6.68 3.71
N LEU A 22 3.07 5.90 4.78
CA LEU A 22 1.98 5.75 5.74
C LEU A 22 2.05 6.89 6.75
N THR A 23 1.37 7.99 6.45
CA THR A 23 1.41 9.23 7.21
C THR A 23 0.34 9.31 8.29
N GLU A 24 -0.81 8.68 8.04
CA GLU A 24 -1.94 8.65 8.94
C GLU A 24 -1.86 7.41 9.83
N LYS A 25 -1.88 7.61 11.15
CA LYS A 25 -1.68 6.51 12.09
C LYS A 25 -2.35 6.72 13.43
N GLY A 26 -2.62 5.63 14.12
CA GLY A 26 -3.07 5.63 15.51
C GLY A 26 -1.98 6.10 16.49
N PRO A 27 -2.38 6.48 17.71
CA PRO A 27 -1.44 7.04 18.71
C PRO A 27 -0.37 6.02 19.15
N ASP A 28 -0.70 4.73 19.17
CA ASP A 28 0.18 3.66 19.61
C ASP A 28 0.92 2.95 18.45
N VAL A 29 0.85 3.53 17.25
CA VAL A 29 1.55 3.03 16.07
C VAL A 29 2.80 3.86 15.82
N ALA A 30 3.93 3.19 15.68
CA ALA A 30 5.19 3.79 15.26
C ALA A 30 5.43 3.48 13.78
N VAL A 31 5.67 4.51 13.00
CA VAL A 31 6.12 4.41 11.59
C VAL A 31 7.50 5.04 11.50
N LYS A 32 8.51 4.23 11.16
CA LYS A 32 9.89 4.67 10.94
C LYS A 32 10.27 4.36 9.50
N LYS A 33 10.22 5.39 8.63
CA LYS A 33 10.31 5.21 7.17
C LYS A 33 9.21 4.25 6.70
N SER A 34 9.58 3.04 6.28
CA SER A 34 8.63 2.02 5.80
C SER A 34 8.29 0.95 6.85
N LEU A 35 8.92 0.99 8.04
CA LEU A 35 8.72 0.01 9.11
C LEU A 35 7.59 0.46 10.04
N ILE A 36 6.61 -0.42 10.23
CA ILE A 36 5.43 -0.20 11.08
C ILE A 36 5.49 -1.17 12.26
N SER A 37 5.24 -0.67 13.45
CA SER A 37 5.17 -1.44 14.70
C SER A 37 4.22 -0.80 15.70
N GLY A 38 3.93 -1.47 16.81
CA GLY A 38 3.04 -1.00 17.85
C GLY A 38 1.65 -1.62 17.75
N THR A 39 0.61 -0.86 18.07
CA THR A 39 -0.78 -1.36 18.06
C THR A 39 -1.70 -0.32 17.44
N GLY A 40 -2.45 -0.73 16.41
CA GLY A 40 -3.41 0.10 15.70
C GLY A 40 -3.19 0.13 14.19
N VAL A 41 -3.77 1.13 13.55
CA VAL A 41 -3.81 1.29 12.09
C VAL A 41 -2.83 2.36 11.63
N ALA A 42 -2.16 2.09 10.50
CA ALA A 42 -1.45 3.10 9.71
C ALA A 42 -1.91 3.01 8.25
N TYR A 43 -2.13 4.16 7.61
CA TYR A 43 -2.50 4.22 6.20
C TYR A 43 -1.87 5.44 5.50
N SER A 44 -1.80 5.36 4.17
CA SER A 44 -1.26 6.45 3.36
C SER A 44 -2.31 7.55 3.17
N SER A 45 -1.88 8.81 3.17
CA SER A 45 -2.75 9.93 2.74
C SER A 45 -3.06 9.89 1.25
N ASN A 46 -2.28 9.16 0.44
CA ASN A 46 -2.51 9.01 -0.98
C ASN A 46 -3.64 8.01 -1.27
N THR A 47 -4.63 8.44 -2.03
CA THR A 47 -5.66 7.55 -2.61
C THR A 47 -5.11 6.73 -3.75
N ILE A 48 -5.66 5.53 -3.93
CA ILE A 48 -5.34 4.68 -5.08
C ILE A 48 -6.24 5.11 -6.24
N GLU A 49 -5.65 5.76 -7.25
CA GLU A 49 -6.36 6.25 -8.44
C GLU A 49 -6.09 5.38 -9.68
N GLN A 50 -5.12 4.47 -9.61
CA GLN A 50 -4.78 3.57 -10.71
C GLN A 50 -5.82 2.47 -10.88
N ASP A 51 -6.09 2.06 -12.11
CA ASP A 51 -6.97 0.93 -12.41
C ASP A 51 -6.43 -0.40 -11.86
N ALA A 52 -5.11 -0.55 -11.83
CA ALA A 52 -4.44 -1.72 -11.29
C ALA A 52 -3.13 -1.31 -10.60
N ALA A 53 -3.09 -1.46 -9.29
CA ALA A 53 -1.95 -1.10 -8.43
C ALA A 53 -1.43 -2.31 -7.66
N TYR A 54 -0.13 -2.30 -7.41
CA TYR A 54 0.56 -3.34 -6.65
C TYR A 54 1.55 -2.74 -5.67
N TRP A 55 1.65 -3.32 -4.49
CA TRP A 55 2.70 -3.03 -3.51
C TRP A 55 2.98 -4.27 -2.66
N GLU A 56 4.03 -4.23 -1.89
CA GLU A 56 4.44 -5.34 -1.04
C GLU A 56 4.49 -4.94 0.43
N VAL A 57 4.27 -5.92 1.29
CA VAL A 57 4.50 -5.83 2.72
C VAL A 57 5.38 -7.00 3.14
N ILE A 58 6.53 -6.70 3.72
CA ILE A 58 7.45 -7.69 4.26
C ILE A 58 7.13 -7.89 5.74
N VAL A 59 6.94 -9.13 6.15
CA VAL A 59 6.74 -9.52 7.55
C VAL A 59 8.11 -9.59 8.22
N GLU A 60 8.53 -8.51 8.88
CA GLU A 60 9.80 -8.46 9.60
C GLU A 60 9.76 -9.27 10.89
N THR A 61 8.65 -9.19 11.60
CA THR A 61 8.35 -10.00 12.78
C THR A 61 6.89 -10.41 12.71
N ALA A 62 6.64 -11.70 12.69
CA ALA A 62 5.30 -12.25 12.61
C ALA A 62 4.53 -12.02 13.92
N GLY A 63 3.22 -11.91 13.79
CA GLY A 63 2.29 -11.68 14.87
C GLY A 63 0.94 -11.26 14.30
N PRO A 64 0.03 -10.70 15.11
CA PRO A 64 -1.26 -10.26 14.63
C PRO A 64 -1.13 -9.03 13.74
N PHE A 65 -1.56 -9.14 12.47
CA PHE A 65 -1.63 -8.02 11.55
C PHE A 65 -2.79 -8.18 10.56
N ARG A 66 -3.15 -7.08 9.92
CA ARG A 66 -4.00 -7.07 8.74
C ARG A 66 -3.44 -6.10 7.70
N ILE A 67 -3.55 -6.46 6.45
CA ILE A 67 -2.97 -5.75 5.31
C ILE A 67 -4.02 -5.58 4.23
N GLY A 68 -4.19 -4.38 3.70
CA GLY A 68 -5.14 -4.13 2.63
C GLY A 68 -5.33 -2.66 2.34
N VAL A 69 -6.58 -2.25 2.25
CA VAL A 69 -6.98 -0.86 1.99
C VAL A 69 -8.04 -0.40 2.96
N ALA A 70 -8.07 0.90 3.20
CA ALA A 70 -9.10 1.55 4.00
C ALA A 70 -9.52 2.88 3.37
N ARG A 71 -10.76 3.27 3.59
CA ARG A 71 -11.19 4.66 3.41
C ARG A 71 -10.58 5.51 4.53
N ALA A 72 -10.60 6.82 4.39
CA ALA A 72 -10.08 7.70 5.43
C ALA A 72 -10.71 7.38 6.80
N LEU A 73 -9.87 6.97 7.75
CA LEU A 73 -10.23 6.61 9.11
C LEU A 73 -9.88 7.75 10.07
N LYS A 74 -10.65 7.90 11.14
CA LYS A 74 -10.43 8.94 12.15
C LYS A 74 -10.71 8.44 13.57
N GLY A 75 -10.07 9.07 14.54
CA GLY A 75 -10.34 8.85 15.96
C GLY A 75 -10.11 7.41 16.41
N GLY A 76 -11.08 6.83 17.09
CA GLY A 76 -10.99 5.48 17.66
C GLY A 76 -10.76 4.36 16.65
N ALA A 77 -11.16 4.54 15.38
CA ALA A 77 -10.89 3.58 14.32
C ALA A 77 -9.39 3.35 14.06
N LEU A 78 -8.55 4.34 14.35
CA LEU A 78 -7.10 4.22 14.23
C LEU A 78 -6.45 3.39 15.34
N ALA A 79 -7.12 3.19 16.45
CA ALA A 79 -6.65 2.33 17.54
C ALA A 79 -7.06 0.85 17.35
N GLY A 80 -7.95 0.57 16.40
CA GLY A 80 -8.47 -0.78 16.10
C GLY A 80 -7.68 -1.53 15.04
N SER A 81 -8.40 -2.31 14.26
CA SER A 81 -7.88 -3.09 13.11
C SER A 81 -8.67 -2.79 11.86
N ILE A 82 -8.03 -2.86 10.70
CA ILE A 82 -8.72 -2.79 9.41
C ILE A 82 -9.37 -4.13 9.07
N GLY A 83 -10.42 -4.10 8.25
CA GLY A 83 -11.12 -5.28 7.73
C GLY A 83 -12.32 -5.74 8.55
N ASP A 84 -12.57 -5.18 9.72
CA ASP A 84 -13.73 -5.48 10.56
C ASP A 84 -14.89 -4.49 10.34
N GLU A 85 -14.62 -3.37 9.71
CA GLU A 85 -15.59 -2.31 9.46
C GLU A 85 -15.90 -2.17 7.97
N GLU A 86 -17.08 -1.61 7.65
CA GLU A 86 -17.53 -1.37 6.26
C GLU A 86 -16.63 -0.44 5.43
N LYS A 87 -15.63 0.17 6.06
CA LYS A 87 -14.73 1.16 5.44
C LYS A 87 -13.32 0.62 5.19
N SER A 88 -13.07 -0.65 5.43
CA SER A 88 -11.77 -1.24 5.24
C SER A 88 -11.86 -2.71 4.80
N TRP A 89 -10.87 -3.16 4.04
CA TRP A 89 -10.81 -4.50 3.45
C TRP A 89 -9.39 -5.02 3.57
N ALA A 90 -9.21 -6.17 4.18
CA ALA A 90 -7.88 -6.66 4.51
C ALA A 90 -7.76 -8.18 4.58
N LEU A 91 -6.54 -8.66 4.34
CA LEU A 91 -6.07 -10.00 4.68
C LEU A 91 -5.63 -9.99 6.15
N ALA A 92 -6.15 -10.92 6.95
CA ALA A 92 -5.70 -11.14 8.32
C ALA A 92 -4.53 -12.15 8.37
N SER A 93 -3.58 -11.93 9.28
CA SER A 93 -2.43 -12.84 9.50
C SER A 93 -2.86 -14.28 9.78
N ALA A 94 -3.97 -14.49 10.46
CA ALA A 94 -4.54 -15.82 10.71
C ALA A 94 -4.93 -16.58 9.44
N SER A 95 -5.16 -15.87 8.33
CA SER A 95 -5.58 -16.47 7.05
C SER A 95 -4.41 -16.76 6.10
N CYS A 96 -3.21 -16.29 6.39
CA CYS A 96 -2.03 -16.47 5.53
C CYS A 96 -0.91 -17.32 6.14
N GLU A 97 -0.99 -17.65 7.44
CA GLU A 97 0.04 -18.41 8.15
C GLU A 97 1.46 -17.88 7.91
N CYS A 98 1.60 -16.54 7.94
CA CYS A 98 2.85 -15.88 7.59
C CYS A 98 3.91 -16.03 8.67
N SER A 99 5.16 -16.16 8.24
CA SER A 99 6.36 -16.24 9.06
C SER A 99 7.24 -15.02 8.87
N ASP A 100 8.23 -14.84 9.74
CA ASP A 100 9.26 -13.81 9.60
C ASP A 100 9.95 -13.93 8.24
N GLY A 101 10.08 -12.82 7.53
CA GLY A 101 10.69 -12.74 6.21
C GLY A 101 9.72 -12.98 5.03
N ASP A 102 8.50 -13.42 5.28
CA ASP A 102 7.51 -13.58 4.20
C ASP A 102 7.16 -12.24 3.55
N VAL A 103 6.95 -12.28 2.25
CA VAL A 103 6.55 -11.13 1.43
C VAL A 103 5.11 -11.31 1.00
N ILE A 104 4.26 -10.37 1.36
CA ILE A 104 2.87 -10.33 0.93
C ILE A 104 2.72 -9.27 -0.15
N GLY A 105 2.41 -9.71 -1.36
CA GLY A 105 2.02 -8.84 -2.46
C GLY A 105 0.53 -8.51 -2.38
N ILE A 106 0.19 -7.25 -2.59
CA ILE A 106 -1.20 -6.77 -2.63
C ILE A 106 -1.47 -6.20 -4.01
N ALA A 107 -2.44 -6.79 -4.70
CA ALA A 107 -2.88 -6.35 -6.01
C ALA A 107 -4.31 -5.80 -5.92
N PHE A 108 -4.46 -4.51 -6.15
CA PHE A 108 -5.75 -3.82 -6.18
C PHE A 108 -6.16 -3.55 -7.63
N GLY A 109 -7.33 -4.03 -8.03
CA GLY A 109 -7.90 -3.81 -9.35
C GLY A 109 -9.25 -3.12 -9.26
N GLN A 110 -9.50 -2.14 -10.16
CA GLN A 110 -10.73 -1.34 -10.18
C GLN A 110 -11.59 -1.52 -11.45
N ALA A 111 -11.13 -2.33 -12.42
CA ALA A 111 -11.67 -2.32 -13.78
C ALA A 111 -13.16 -2.69 -13.90
N GLU A 112 -13.64 -3.69 -13.15
CA GLU A 112 -15.06 -4.11 -13.20
C GLU A 112 -15.68 -4.12 -11.80
N LEU A 113 -15.22 -5.02 -10.94
CA LEU A 113 -15.56 -5.06 -9.53
C LEU A 113 -14.29 -4.82 -8.74
N PRO A 114 -14.16 -3.67 -8.05
CA PRO A 114 -12.96 -3.38 -7.28
C PRO A 114 -12.67 -4.50 -6.30
N ASN A 115 -11.46 -5.06 -6.41
CA ASN A 115 -11.03 -6.21 -5.61
C ASN A 115 -9.60 -6.08 -5.12
N LEU A 116 -9.28 -6.82 -4.07
CA LEU A 116 -7.94 -7.06 -3.57
C LEU A 116 -7.60 -8.53 -3.73
N ARG A 117 -6.47 -8.81 -4.33
CA ARG A 117 -5.84 -10.14 -4.35
C ARG A 117 -4.54 -10.09 -3.57
N PHE A 118 -4.23 -11.19 -2.94
CA PHE A 118 -3.05 -11.31 -2.10
C PHE A 118 -2.17 -12.45 -2.58
N TYR A 119 -0.85 -12.24 -2.47
CA TYR A 119 0.18 -13.18 -2.87
C TYR A 119 1.15 -13.37 -1.71
N ARG A 120 1.47 -14.60 -1.35
CA ARG A 120 2.52 -14.91 -0.38
C ARG A 120 3.72 -15.45 -1.10
N ASN A 121 4.85 -14.77 -1.03
CA ASN A 121 6.09 -15.14 -1.71
C ASN A 121 5.90 -15.42 -3.21
N GLY A 122 5.00 -14.70 -3.87
CA GLY A 122 4.67 -14.84 -5.28
C GLY A 122 3.50 -15.78 -5.58
N ASP A 123 3.06 -16.59 -4.63
CA ASP A 123 1.93 -17.50 -4.80
C ASP A 123 0.61 -16.84 -4.40
N GLU A 124 -0.36 -16.89 -5.28
CA GLU A 124 -1.68 -16.32 -5.05
C GLU A 124 -2.40 -17.03 -3.89
N LEU A 125 -3.10 -16.24 -3.06
CA LEU A 125 -3.96 -16.71 -1.99
C LEU A 125 -5.44 -16.56 -2.39
N PRO A 126 -6.00 -17.46 -3.22
CA PRO A 126 -7.32 -17.25 -3.83
C PRO A 126 -8.46 -17.21 -2.81
N LYS A 127 -8.31 -17.87 -1.66
CA LYS A 127 -9.30 -17.83 -0.57
C LYS A 127 -9.30 -16.51 0.21
N ALA A 128 -8.27 -15.68 0.02
CA ALA A 128 -8.12 -14.40 0.69
C ALA A 128 -8.58 -13.23 -0.20
N GLU A 129 -9.02 -13.48 -1.42
CA GLU A 129 -9.54 -12.43 -2.30
C GLU A 129 -10.70 -11.68 -1.64
N VAL A 130 -10.62 -10.36 -1.66
CA VAL A 130 -11.66 -9.47 -1.15
C VAL A 130 -12.30 -8.71 -2.31
N GLN A 131 -13.58 -8.87 -2.48
CA GLN A 131 -14.35 -8.23 -3.55
C GLN A 131 -15.20 -7.07 -3.03
N ARG A 132 -15.66 -6.23 -3.96
CA ARG A 132 -16.56 -5.10 -3.70
C ARG A 132 -15.97 -4.03 -2.79
N VAL A 133 -14.69 -3.74 -2.97
CA VAL A 133 -14.07 -2.56 -2.35
C VAL A 133 -14.77 -1.31 -2.87
N ARG A 134 -15.16 -0.39 -1.99
CA ARG A 134 -16.00 0.77 -2.38
C ARG A 134 -15.40 2.08 -1.94
N GLY A 135 -15.47 3.05 -2.85
CA GLY A 135 -15.06 4.43 -2.61
C GLY A 135 -13.57 4.66 -2.74
N ALA A 136 -13.13 5.86 -2.44
CA ALA A 136 -11.72 6.23 -2.44
C ALA A 136 -11.00 5.52 -1.28
N VAL A 137 -10.01 4.70 -1.61
CA VAL A 137 -9.26 3.90 -0.64
C VAL A 137 -7.77 4.22 -0.67
N HIS A 138 -7.14 3.94 0.44
CA HIS A 138 -5.73 4.15 0.70
C HIS A 138 -5.08 2.83 1.10
N PRO A 139 -3.81 2.58 0.75
CA PRO A 139 -3.06 1.48 1.32
C PRO A 139 -3.05 1.57 2.84
N ALA A 140 -3.39 0.49 3.51
CA ALA A 140 -3.54 0.46 4.96
C ALA A 140 -3.03 -0.84 5.56
N VAL A 141 -2.51 -0.75 6.76
CA VAL A 141 -2.10 -1.89 7.58
C VAL A 141 -2.57 -1.68 9.02
N SER A 142 -2.78 -2.76 9.75
CA SER A 142 -2.90 -2.72 11.20
C SER A 142 -1.98 -3.76 11.82
N VAL A 143 -1.40 -3.41 12.94
CA VAL A 143 -0.44 -4.23 13.68
C VAL A 143 -0.84 -4.30 15.15
N ALA A 144 -0.42 -5.37 15.81
CA ALA A 144 -0.59 -5.54 17.24
C ALA A 144 0.55 -6.39 17.82
N GLY A 145 0.76 -6.29 19.13
CA GLY A 145 1.76 -7.06 19.83
C GLY A 145 3.20 -6.76 19.38
N SER A 146 3.96 -7.79 19.11
CA SER A 146 5.36 -7.70 18.66
C SER A 146 5.51 -7.58 17.14
N THR A 147 4.42 -7.54 16.39
CA THR A 147 4.42 -7.50 14.92
C THR A 147 5.20 -6.31 14.38
N LYS A 148 6.02 -6.56 13.36
CA LYS A 148 6.71 -5.53 12.59
C LYS A 148 6.50 -5.81 11.11
N LEU A 149 6.00 -4.81 10.40
CA LEU A 149 5.77 -4.87 8.95
C LEU A 149 6.59 -3.79 8.26
N ARG A 150 7.09 -4.11 7.07
CA ARG A 150 7.73 -3.14 6.19
C ARG A 150 6.92 -2.99 4.91
N CYS A 151 6.39 -1.82 4.64
CA CYS A 151 5.70 -1.53 3.40
C CYS A 151 6.68 -1.11 2.31
N VAL A 152 6.54 -1.67 1.13
CA VAL A 152 7.39 -1.40 -0.05
C VAL A 152 6.48 -0.95 -1.19
N PHE A 153 6.64 0.30 -1.61
CA PHE A 153 5.88 0.91 -2.71
C PHE A 153 6.74 1.16 -3.94
N ASP A 154 8.05 1.14 -3.79
CA ASP A 154 9.01 1.34 -4.88
C ASP A 154 9.24 0.02 -5.63
N GLU A 155 8.91 0.00 -6.93
CA GLU A 155 9.07 -1.17 -7.80
C GLU A 155 10.51 -1.71 -7.81
N SER A 156 11.51 -0.84 -7.71
CA SER A 156 12.91 -1.25 -7.66
C SER A 156 13.28 -2.08 -6.42
N GLN A 157 12.45 -2.04 -5.39
CA GLN A 157 12.62 -2.76 -4.12
C GLN A 157 11.71 -3.97 -3.98
N PHE A 158 10.82 -4.23 -4.94
CA PHE A 158 9.96 -5.40 -4.90
C PHE A 158 10.75 -6.69 -4.89
N LYS A 159 10.28 -7.66 -4.13
CA LYS A 159 10.82 -9.01 -4.04
C LYS A 159 10.16 -9.98 -5.03
N GLN A 160 8.96 -9.62 -5.48
CA GLN A 160 8.14 -10.41 -6.40
C GLN A 160 7.76 -9.57 -7.62
N GLU A 161 7.49 -10.24 -8.73
CA GLU A 161 6.93 -9.55 -9.91
C GLU A 161 5.46 -9.22 -9.67
N PRO A 162 5.02 -7.98 -9.97
CA PRO A 162 3.61 -7.64 -9.96
C PRO A 162 2.81 -8.55 -10.90
N PRO A 163 1.57 -8.89 -10.56
CA PRO A 163 0.70 -9.63 -11.46
C PRO A 163 0.49 -8.87 -12.77
N ARG A 164 0.19 -9.61 -13.83
CA ARG A 164 -0.07 -9.03 -15.14
C ARG A 164 -1.05 -7.86 -15.05
N TRP A 165 -0.74 -6.76 -15.73
CA TRP A 165 -1.50 -5.50 -15.78
C TRP A 165 -1.43 -4.64 -14.51
N HIS A 166 -0.79 -5.07 -13.45
CA HIS A 166 -0.55 -4.27 -12.25
C HIS A 166 0.82 -3.58 -12.33
N SER A 167 0.89 -2.37 -11.83
CA SER A 167 2.14 -1.62 -11.68
C SER A 167 2.27 -1.10 -10.25
N ALA A 168 3.49 -0.72 -9.88
CA ALA A 168 3.72 -0.12 -8.57
C ALA A 168 2.74 1.02 -8.30
N LEU A 169 2.25 1.08 -7.08
CA LEU A 169 1.37 2.16 -6.65
C LEU A 169 2.10 3.50 -6.77
N ARG A 170 1.45 4.49 -7.36
CA ARG A 170 1.97 5.85 -7.55
C ARG A 170 1.23 6.83 -6.65
N ALA A 171 1.96 7.79 -6.13
CA ALA A 171 1.33 8.91 -5.44
C ALA A 171 0.45 9.69 -6.42
N SER A 172 -0.76 10.04 -6.01
CA SER A 172 -1.63 10.91 -6.78
C SER A 172 -0.96 12.27 -6.93
N GLN A 173 -0.82 12.74 -8.18
CA GLN A 173 -0.34 14.10 -8.42
C GLN A 173 -1.50 15.06 -8.20
N SER A 174 -1.41 15.83 -7.12
CA SER A 174 -2.30 16.98 -6.93
C SER A 174 -1.98 17.99 -8.04
N LEU A 175 -2.86 18.11 -9.00
CA LEU A 175 -2.80 19.23 -9.96
C LEU A 175 -3.14 20.51 -9.16
N ILE A 176 -2.11 21.32 -8.91
CA ILE A 176 -2.26 22.67 -8.35
C ILE A 176 -2.65 23.61 -9.50
#